data_51caa56d28b9177b4883ad83a0801bcc
#
_entry.id   51caa56d28b9177b4883ad83a0801bcc
#
_cell.length_a   1.000
_cell.length_b   1.000
_cell.length_c   1.000
_cell.angle_alpha   90.00
_cell.angle_beta   90.00
_cell.angle_gamma   90.00
#
_symmetry.space_group_name_H-M   'P 1'
#
loop_
_entity.id
_entity.type
_entity.pdbx_description
1 polymer ?
#
loop_
_entity_poly.entity_id
_entity_poly.type
_entity_poly.pdbx_seq_one_letter_code
_entity_poly.pdbx_strand_id
1 'polypeptide(L)'
;MKIGILTHHYVKNYGAFLQMKGMYETLQRLYPEAEVTVINYVNQKHWRRNILHILHFRPGIDTLSTYVEKIRQLRTFTKYERSIPRTRPVKTAKEIIDLKLDLIVLGSDEIWNLCGSGYHPLKFGTGLENQRTIAYA
;
A
#
# COMPACT_ATOMS: atom_id res chain seq x y z
N MET A 1 0.34 16.50 14.70
CA MET A 1 -0.72 15.55 14.26
C MET A 1 -0.06 14.41 13.50
N LYS A 2 -0.46 13.14 13.77
CA LYS A 2 0.05 11.94 13.08
C LYS A 2 -1.03 11.38 12.18
N ILE A 3 -0.75 11.29 10.88
CA ILE A 3 -1.67 10.78 9.86
C ILE A 3 -1.13 9.49 9.27
N GLY A 4 -1.93 8.42 9.30
CA GLY A 4 -1.60 7.15 8.69
C GLY A 4 -2.41 6.89 7.42
N ILE A 5 -1.76 6.49 6.33
CA ILE A 5 -2.42 6.10 5.08
C ILE A 5 -2.47 4.57 5.01
N LEU A 6 -3.65 3.98 4.95
CA LEU A 6 -3.85 2.55 4.76
C LEU A 6 -4.26 2.26 3.32
N THR A 7 -3.34 1.71 2.54
CA THR A 7 -3.52 1.44 1.10
C THR A 7 -2.74 0.20 0.66
N HIS A 8 -2.87 -0.18 -0.62
CA HIS A 8 -2.11 -1.28 -1.26
C HIS A 8 -0.66 -0.91 -1.60
N HIS A 9 0.09 -0.31 -0.66
CA HIS A 9 1.46 0.17 -0.86
C HIS A 9 2.47 -0.90 -1.32
N TYR A 10 2.17 -2.17 -1.15
CA TYR A 10 3.06 -3.31 -1.44
C TYR A 10 2.83 -3.91 -2.83
N VAL A 11 1.82 -3.46 -3.58
CA VAL A 11 1.52 -3.96 -4.93
C VAL A 11 2.45 -3.29 -5.93
N LYS A 12 3.14 -4.10 -6.74
CA LYS A 12 4.09 -3.63 -7.75
C LYS A 12 3.36 -3.20 -9.02
N ASN A 13 2.58 -2.13 -8.90
CA ASN A 13 1.77 -1.53 -9.96
C ASN A 13 1.96 -0.01 -9.94
N TYR A 14 2.16 0.61 -11.11
CA TYR A 14 2.35 2.06 -11.23
C TYR A 14 1.17 2.86 -10.71
N GLY A 15 -0.06 2.42 -11.01
CA GLY A 15 -1.28 3.08 -10.53
C GLY A 15 -1.32 3.10 -9.01
N ALA A 16 -1.16 1.95 -8.35
CA ALA A 16 -1.16 1.85 -6.89
C ALA A 16 -0.06 2.70 -6.24
N PHE A 17 1.13 2.73 -6.86
CA PHE A 17 2.23 3.57 -6.37
C PHE A 17 1.92 5.06 -6.51
N LEU A 18 1.43 5.50 -7.68
CA LEU A 18 1.12 6.91 -7.93
C LEU A 18 -0.03 7.41 -7.05
N GLN A 19 -1.04 6.58 -6.81
CA GLN A 19 -2.12 6.91 -5.89
C GLN A 19 -1.62 7.08 -4.46
N MET A 20 -0.83 6.12 -3.95
CA MET A 20 -0.22 6.23 -2.63
C MET A 20 0.65 7.49 -2.51
N LYS A 21 1.50 7.76 -3.50
CA LYS A 21 2.37 8.92 -3.53
C LYS A 21 1.58 10.23 -3.59
N GLY A 22 0.58 10.31 -4.49
CA GLY A 22 -0.28 11.48 -4.62
C GLY A 22 -1.04 11.77 -3.33
N MET A 23 -1.57 10.75 -2.66
CA MET A 23 -2.24 10.91 -1.37
C MET A 23 -1.27 11.40 -0.29
N TYR A 24 -0.07 10.83 -0.22
CA TYR A 24 0.97 11.24 0.71
C TYR A 24 1.35 12.72 0.51
N GLU A 25 1.66 13.12 -0.73
CA GLU A 25 2.04 14.50 -1.06
C GLU A 25 0.89 15.50 -0.83
N THR A 26 -0.35 15.08 -1.12
CA THR A 26 -1.54 15.93 -0.87
C THR A 26 -1.74 16.16 0.62
N LEU A 27 -1.64 15.11 1.44
CA LEU A 27 -1.78 15.25 2.89
C LEU A 27 -0.66 16.10 3.50
N GLN A 28 0.58 15.94 3.04
CA GLN A 28 1.68 16.80 3.48
C GLN A 28 1.46 18.27 3.11
N ARG A 29 0.89 18.54 1.94
CA ARG A 29 0.57 19.90 1.50
C ARG A 29 -0.57 20.53 2.31
N LEU A 30 -1.60 19.74 2.61
CA LEU A 30 -2.75 20.20 3.40
C LEU A 30 -2.43 20.36 4.89
N TYR A 31 -1.51 19.56 5.40
CA TYR A 31 -1.14 19.53 6.81
C TYR A 31 0.40 19.55 6.96
N PRO A 32 1.06 20.71 6.69
CA PRO A 32 2.53 20.81 6.67
C PRO A 32 3.20 20.40 7.99
N GLU A 33 2.51 20.63 9.12
CA GLU A 33 3.00 20.30 10.47
C GLU A 33 2.66 18.87 10.90
N ALA A 34 2.02 18.07 10.03
CA ALA A 34 1.66 16.71 10.37
C ALA A 34 2.77 15.71 9.97
N GLU A 35 2.98 14.72 10.82
CA GLU A 35 3.74 13.53 10.48
C GLU A 35 2.85 12.59 9.64
N VAL A 36 3.04 12.58 8.33
CA VAL A 36 2.30 11.70 7.41
C VAL A 36 3.11 10.45 7.13
N THR A 37 2.52 9.27 7.34
CA THR A 37 3.18 7.98 7.09
C THR A 37 2.24 6.98 6.43
N VAL A 38 2.79 6.05 5.66
CA VAL A 38 2.03 4.91 5.13
C VAL A 38 2.03 3.80 6.17
N ILE A 39 0.85 3.29 6.54
CA ILE A 39 0.70 2.17 7.47
C ILE A 39 1.25 0.92 6.79
N ASN A 40 2.30 0.34 7.36
CA ASN A 40 2.99 -0.82 6.79
C ASN A 40 2.24 -2.13 7.08
N TYR A 41 1.02 -2.21 6.55
CA TYR A 41 0.19 -3.41 6.56
C TYR A 41 0.30 -4.15 5.22
N VAL A 42 0.74 -5.41 5.25
CA VAL A 42 0.92 -6.24 4.06
C VAL A 42 0.03 -7.49 4.16
N ASN A 43 -0.93 -7.63 3.25
CA ASN A 43 -1.61 -8.90 3.04
C ASN A 43 -0.66 -9.87 2.35
N GLN A 44 -0.06 -10.79 3.11
CA GLN A 44 0.98 -11.71 2.65
C GLN A 44 0.52 -12.61 1.49
N LYS A 45 -0.75 -13.06 1.51
CA LYS A 45 -1.30 -13.90 0.44
C LYS A 45 -1.38 -13.12 -0.87
N HIS A 46 -1.86 -11.88 -0.81
CA HIS A 46 -1.95 -11.00 -1.98
C HIS A 46 -0.56 -10.59 -2.49
N TRP A 47 0.35 -10.22 -1.58
CA TRP A 47 1.73 -9.88 -1.93
C TRP A 47 2.43 -11.03 -2.67
N ARG A 48 2.38 -12.25 -2.12
CA ARG A 48 2.96 -13.45 -2.75
C ARG A 48 2.38 -13.68 -4.15
N ARG A 49 1.06 -13.61 -4.30
CA ARG A 49 0.40 -13.77 -5.60
C ARG A 49 0.86 -12.71 -6.60
N ASN A 50 0.97 -11.44 -6.19
CA ASN A 50 1.43 -10.36 -7.06
C ASN A 50 2.87 -10.59 -7.53
N ILE A 51 3.79 -10.93 -6.63
CA ILE A 51 5.17 -11.22 -6.99
C ILE A 51 5.29 -12.45 -7.92
N LEU A 52 4.60 -13.53 -7.59
CA LEU A 52 4.61 -14.74 -8.44
C LEU A 52 4.05 -14.46 -9.84
N HIS A 53 2.99 -13.65 -9.95
CA HIS A 53 2.43 -13.25 -11.24
C HIS A 53 3.43 -12.44 -12.09
N ILE A 54 4.17 -11.52 -11.48
CA ILE A 54 5.17 -10.72 -12.18
C ILE A 54 6.35 -11.59 -12.62
N LEU A 55 6.82 -12.49 -11.76
CA LEU A 55 7.96 -13.36 -12.03
C LEU A 55 7.61 -14.59 -12.87
N HIS A 56 6.32 -14.81 -13.16
CA HIS A 56 5.92 -15.93 -14.00
C HIS A 56 6.47 -15.77 -15.42
N PHE A 57 7.28 -16.76 -15.84
CA PHE A 57 7.79 -16.83 -17.21
C PHE A 57 6.71 -17.41 -18.12
N ARG A 58 6.36 -16.73 -19.19
CA ARG A 58 5.35 -17.16 -20.17
C ARG A 58 6.04 -17.59 -21.45
N PRO A 59 6.16 -18.90 -21.71
CA PRO A 59 6.76 -19.42 -22.94
C PRO A 59 6.04 -18.84 -24.19
N GLY A 60 6.80 -18.46 -25.21
CA GLY A 60 6.28 -17.85 -26.42
C GLY A 60 5.97 -16.34 -26.34
N ILE A 61 5.99 -15.75 -25.14
CA ILE A 61 5.80 -14.32 -24.92
C ILE A 61 7.04 -13.70 -24.30
N ASP A 62 7.56 -14.31 -23.25
CA ASP A 62 8.73 -13.80 -22.53
C ASP A 62 10.03 -14.31 -23.15
N THR A 63 10.95 -13.39 -23.40
CA THR A 63 12.36 -13.66 -23.73
C THR A 63 13.23 -13.48 -22.50
N LEU A 64 14.47 -13.89 -22.57
CA LEU A 64 15.42 -13.66 -21.46
C LEU A 64 15.57 -12.16 -21.15
N SER A 65 15.59 -11.31 -22.19
CA SER A 65 15.70 -9.85 -22.01
C SER A 65 14.47 -9.26 -21.32
N THR A 66 13.24 -9.66 -21.71
CA THR A 66 12.01 -9.21 -21.05
C THR A 66 11.94 -9.69 -19.61
N TYR A 67 12.46 -10.87 -19.30
CA TYR A 67 12.51 -11.38 -17.93
C TYR A 67 13.48 -10.59 -17.05
N VAL A 68 14.65 -10.25 -17.57
CA VAL A 68 15.61 -9.36 -16.88
C VAL A 68 14.99 -8.00 -16.62
N GLU A 69 14.22 -7.46 -17.57
CA GLU A 69 13.51 -6.19 -17.41
C GLU A 69 12.44 -6.24 -16.30
N LYS A 70 11.69 -7.34 -16.18
CA LYS A 70 10.76 -7.55 -15.04
C LYS A 70 11.49 -7.45 -13.69
N ILE A 71 12.66 -8.05 -13.57
CA ILE A 71 13.47 -7.98 -12.34
C ILE A 71 13.96 -6.56 -12.08
N ARG A 72 14.40 -5.85 -13.13
CA ARG A 72 14.82 -4.45 -13.04
C ARG A 72 13.67 -3.56 -12.56
N GLN A 73 12.47 -3.73 -13.11
CA GLN A 73 11.27 -3.02 -12.69
C GLN A 73 10.94 -3.27 -11.22
N LEU A 74 10.97 -4.51 -10.75
CA LEU A 74 10.74 -4.83 -9.34
C LEU A 74 11.73 -4.11 -8.40
N ARG A 75 13.01 -4.06 -8.78
CA ARG A 75 14.04 -3.34 -8.01
C ARG A 75 13.75 -1.84 -7.99
N THR A 76 13.38 -1.27 -9.13
CA THR A 76 13.03 0.13 -9.28
C THR A 76 11.84 0.50 -8.41
N PHE A 77 10.75 -0.27 -8.44
CA PHE A 77 9.60 -0.09 -7.56
C PHE A 77 10.02 -0.11 -6.08
N THR A 78 10.79 -1.11 -5.68
CA THR A 78 11.24 -1.24 -4.29
C THR A 78 12.06 -0.03 -3.83
N LYS A 79 12.89 0.54 -4.71
CA LYS A 79 13.67 1.75 -4.44
C LYS A 79 12.77 2.96 -4.18
N TYR A 80 11.81 3.22 -5.08
CA TYR A 80 10.91 4.38 -4.96
C TYR A 80 9.91 4.23 -3.82
N GLU A 81 9.38 3.03 -3.57
CA GLU A 81 8.51 2.78 -2.43
C GLU A 81 9.18 3.08 -1.08
N ARG A 82 10.48 2.87 -0.98
CA ARG A 82 11.25 3.16 0.24
C ARG A 82 11.44 4.64 0.51
N SER A 83 11.23 5.52 -0.47
CA SER A 83 11.34 6.96 -0.28
C SER A 83 10.14 7.56 0.48
N ILE A 84 9.03 6.83 0.60
CA ILE A 84 7.85 7.28 1.33
C ILE A 84 7.91 6.71 2.76
N PRO A 85 7.82 7.56 3.80
CA PRO A 85 7.85 7.13 5.19
C PRO A 85 6.77 6.11 5.51
N ARG A 86 7.15 5.08 6.28
CA ARG A 86 6.24 4.00 6.69
C ARG A 86 6.31 3.79 8.18
N THR A 87 5.21 3.34 8.74
CA THR A 87 5.20 2.87 10.12
C THR A 87 6.02 1.58 10.27
N ARG A 88 6.26 1.15 11.51
CA ARG A 88 6.68 -0.23 11.76
C ARG A 88 5.69 -1.21 11.11
N PRO A 89 6.13 -2.43 10.74
CA PRO A 89 5.21 -3.46 10.23
C PRO A 89 4.09 -3.76 11.22
N VAL A 90 2.86 -3.85 10.71
CA VAL A 90 1.65 -4.18 11.47
C VAL A 90 0.84 -5.25 10.76
N LYS A 91 0.13 -6.09 11.53
CA LYS A 91 -0.65 -7.23 11.01
C LYS A 91 -2.11 -7.18 11.44
N THR A 92 -2.43 -6.46 12.51
CA THR A 92 -3.76 -6.44 13.13
C THR A 92 -4.25 -5.01 13.35
N ALA A 93 -5.56 -4.84 13.52
CA ALA A 93 -6.16 -3.56 13.90
C ALA A 93 -5.58 -3.03 15.22
N LYS A 94 -5.39 -3.91 16.21
CA LYS A 94 -4.79 -3.55 17.50
C LYS A 94 -3.40 -2.92 17.32
N GLU A 95 -2.55 -3.51 16.48
CA GLU A 95 -1.22 -2.95 16.23
C GLU A 95 -1.27 -1.59 15.51
N ILE A 96 -2.31 -1.33 14.71
CA ILE A 96 -2.56 0.00 14.10
C ILE A 96 -2.98 0.99 15.18
N ILE A 97 -3.87 0.61 16.08
CA ILE A 97 -4.29 1.44 17.22
C ILE A 97 -3.09 1.81 18.10
N ASP A 98 -2.18 0.87 18.32
CA ASP A 98 -0.94 1.07 19.10
C ASP A 98 0.04 2.06 18.43
N LEU A 99 -0.16 2.44 17.15
CA LEU A 99 0.61 3.51 16.50
C LEU A 99 0.20 4.90 17.00
N LYS A 100 -0.96 5.04 17.66
CA LYS A 100 -1.50 6.30 18.19
C LYS A 100 -1.58 7.38 17.12
N LEU A 101 -2.21 7.04 16.00
CA LEU A 101 -2.47 7.96 14.90
C LEU A 101 -3.69 8.84 15.22
N ASP A 102 -3.60 10.13 14.91
CA ASP A 102 -4.71 11.07 15.09
C ASP A 102 -5.77 10.94 13.98
N LEU A 103 -5.34 10.47 12.79
CA LEU A 103 -6.20 10.25 11.64
C LEU A 103 -5.69 9.08 10.81
N ILE A 104 -6.60 8.23 10.36
CA ILE A 104 -6.31 7.16 9.40
C ILE A 104 -7.06 7.45 8.10
N VAL A 105 -6.33 7.55 6.99
CA VAL A 105 -6.89 7.71 5.65
C VAL A 105 -6.91 6.36 4.97
N LEU A 106 -8.11 5.85 4.70
CA LEU A 106 -8.34 4.61 3.95
C LEU A 106 -8.46 4.98 2.48
N GLY A 107 -7.68 4.44 1.67
CA GLY A 107 -7.84 4.76 0.27
C GLY A 107 -6.75 4.29 -0.59
N SER A 108 -6.92 4.43 -1.80
CA SER A 108 -8.09 4.54 -2.70
C SER A 108 -8.12 3.30 -3.59
N ASP A 109 -9.03 3.26 -4.59
CA ASP A 109 -9.02 2.26 -5.64
C ASP A 109 -9.33 0.82 -5.18
N GLU A 110 -8.57 -0.14 -5.65
CA GLU A 110 -8.81 -1.59 -5.45
C GLU A 110 -8.82 -2.05 -3.98
N ILE A 111 -8.51 -1.21 -3.01
CA ILE A 111 -8.63 -1.62 -1.61
C ILE A 111 -10.08 -1.99 -1.25
N TRP A 112 -11.06 -1.41 -1.96
CA TRP A 112 -12.48 -1.67 -1.77
C TRP A 112 -13.08 -2.71 -2.71
N ASN A 113 -12.25 -3.37 -3.49
CA ASN A 113 -12.69 -4.49 -4.31
C ASN A 113 -12.95 -5.73 -3.44
N LEU A 114 -14.23 -5.95 -3.10
CA LEU A 114 -14.67 -7.08 -2.27
C LEU A 114 -14.38 -8.45 -2.89
N CYS A 115 -14.36 -8.52 -4.22
CA CYS A 115 -14.08 -9.74 -4.97
C CYS A 115 -12.59 -9.93 -5.27
N GLY A 116 -11.77 -8.91 -5.01
CA GLY A 116 -10.36 -8.93 -5.30
C GLY A 116 -9.54 -9.80 -4.35
N SER A 117 -8.43 -10.34 -4.84
CA SER A 117 -7.49 -11.12 -4.01
C SER A 117 -6.80 -10.29 -2.92
N GLY A 118 -6.88 -8.97 -3.02
CA GLY A 118 -6.38 -8.00 -2.04
C GLY A 118 -7.36 -7.66 -0.93
N TYR A 119 -8.60 -8.19 -1.00
CA TYR A 119 -9.61 -7.93 0.03
C TYR A 119 -9.11 -8.28 1.44
N HIS A 120 -9.37 -7.38 2.36
CA HIS A 120 -9.20 -7.61 3.80
C HIS A 120 -10.08 -6.63 4.58
N PRO A 121 -10.86 -7.08 5.59
CA PRO A 121 -11.78 -6.24 6.35
C PRO A 121 -11.14 -4.99 6.96
N LEU A 122 -9.89 -5.10 7.40
CA LEU A 122 -9.13 -3.99 7.98
C LEU A 122 -9.06 -2.75 7.04
N LYS A 123 -9.03 -2.96 5.73
CA LYS A 123 -8.99 -1.87 4.73
C LYS A 123 -10.32 -1.13 4.59
N PHE A 124 -11.38 -1.71 5.14
CA PHE A 124 -12.70 -1.09 5.27
C PHE A 124 -12.91 -0.47 6.66
N GLY A 125 -11.86 -0.41 7.47
CA GLY A 125 -11.91 0.13 8.82
C GLY A 125 -12.38 -0.85 9.89
N THR A 126 -12.62 -2.13 9.54
CA THR A 126 -13.03 -3.15 10.52
C THR A 126 -11.96 -3.30 11.61
N GLY A 127 -12.38 -3.16 12.87
CA GLY A 127 -11.50 -3.14 14.03
C GLY A 127 -10.87 -1.78 14.32
N LEU A 128 -11.22 -0.73 13.55
CA LEU A 128 -10.76 0.64 13.74
C LEU A 128 -11.92 1.60 14.04
N GLU A 129 -13.07 1.08 14.48
CA GLU A 129 -14.33 1.84 14.68
C GLU A 129 -14.17 2.99 15.69
N ASN A 130 -13.26 2.83 16.65
CA ASN A 130 -12.95 3.86 17.66
C ASN A 130 -11.79 4.79 17.22
N GLN A 131 -11.31 4.66 16.00
CA GLN A 131 -10.30 5.54 15.44
C GLN A 131 -10.92 6.55 14.49
N ARG A 132 -10.37 7.76 14.43
CA ARG A 132 -10.80 8.74 13.43
C ARG A 132 -10.33 8.27 12.06
N THR A 133 -11.26 7.79 11.25
CA THR A 133 -10.97 7.28 9.89
C THR A 133 -11.74 8.09 8.85
N ILE A 134 -11.12 8.33 7.72
CA ILE A 134 -11.77 8.87 6.52
C ILE A 134 -11.44 7.98 5.32
N ALA A 135 -12.40 7.82 4.42
CA ALA A 135 -12.20 7.16 3.14
C ALA A 135 -11.94 8.21 2.05
N TYR A 136 -10.95 7.94 1.21
CA TYR A 136 -10.63 8.76 0.05
C TYR A 136 -10.72 7.88 -1.21
N ALA A 137 -11.67 8.20 -2.11
CA ALA A 137 -11.91 7.52 -3.39
C ALA A 137 -11.61 8.44 -4.56
#